data_388860a65bc3ada4663af5574043bc7b
#
_entry.id   388860a65bc3ada4663af5574043bc7b
#
_cell.length_a   1.000
_cell.length_b   1.000
_cell.length_c   1.000
_cell.angle_alpha   90.00
_cell.angle_beta   90.00
_cell.angle_gamma   90.00
#
_symmetry.space_group_name_H-M   'P 1'
#
loop_
_entity.id
_entity.type
_entity.pdbx_description
1 polymer ?
#
loop_
_entity_poly.entity_id
_entity_poly.type
_entity_poly.pdbx_seq_one_letter_code
_entity_poly.pdbx_strand_id
1 'polypeptide(L)'
;MSLFTNEPDERIREFFKVKSIAASVSEDTGARIDTLQVRYWRPIHGEVMTHRVFSRNASSSRAIPHASLTVRDADIFIPQFRKNKAGMQPGEYLSADEQFKAEAIWRDMAAYCIKRTGQMSAKEGLNIHKQWVNRPLEWFGYIDVLISSTDWSNFDGLRIHGEAQDEIRVLAEMMLEAREAATPKVLKHGEWHLPYITQQDVVDADNIARQRALPGEVVPKVIYDLMGLKGLEGHHAISARNALLLAISTARCCRVSYSKHDGARPEIETDLNLYLRLAGADPKHASPLEHQARPLLMSDPDYVQGNFSGFAQFRKFVPNERL
;
A
#
# COMPACT_ATOMS: atom_id res chain seq x y z
N MET A 1 -4.73 -36.12 -6.47
CA MET A 1 -5.18 -35.15 -7.46
C MET A 1 -4.02 -34.19 -7.64
N SER A 2 -3.41 -34.14 -8.83
CA SER A 2 -2.19 -33.39 -9.09
C SER A 2 -2.45 -31.88 -8.95
N LEU A 3 -1.78 -31.20 -8.00
CA LEU A 3 -1.79 -29.75 -7.82
C LEU A 3 -0.99 -28.98 -8.92
N PHE A 4 -0.54 -29.68 -9.97
CA PHE A 4 0.47 -29.20 -10.91
C PHE A 4 -0.05 -29.04 -12.36
N THR A 5 -1.34 -28.79 -12.55
CA THR A 5 -1.92 -28.57 -13.88
C THR A 5 -2.12 -27.11 -14.26
N ASN A 6 -1.87 -26.17 -13.34
CA ASN A 6 -2.00 -24.76 -13.66
C ASN A 6 -0.68 -24.22 -14.24
N GLU A 7 -0.78 -23.38 -15.27
CA GLU A 7 0.33 -22.58 -15.77
C GLU A 7 1.01 -21.86 -14.58
N PRO A 8 2.35 -21.67 -14.60
CA PRO A 8 3.06 -21.00 -13.50
C PRO A 8 2.44 -19.67 -13.06
N ASP A 9 1.93 -18.90 -14.02
CA ASP A 9 1.28 -17.62 -13.79
C ASP A 9 -0.03 -17.74 -13.02
N GLU A 10 -0.85 -18.76 -13.29
CA GLU A 10 -2.11 -18.99 -12.56
C GLU A 10 -1.84 -19.28 -11.08
N ARG A 11 -0.81 -20.07 -10.79
CA ARG A 11 -0.42 -20.35 -9.40
C ARG A 11 -0.01 -19.08 -8.65
N ILE A 12 0.75 -18.17 -9.28
CA ILE A 12 1.12 -16.89 -8.67
C ILE A 12 -0.12 -16.03 -8.44
N ARG A 13 -1.05 -15.98 -9.42
CA ARG A 13 -2.30 -15.22 -9.34
C ARG A 13 -3.22 -15.67 -8.19
N GLU A 14 -3.20 -16.95 -7.82
CA GLU A 14 -3.96 -17.45 -6.66
C GLU A 14 -3.51 -16.81 -5.34
N PHE A 15 -2.21 -16.58 -5.18
CA PHE A 15 -1.61 -16.07 -3.95
C PHE A 15 -1.49 -14.55 -3.91
N PHE A 16 -1.31 -13.92 -5.05
CA PHE A 16 -1.21 -12.46 -5.12
C PHE A 16 -2.59 -11.82 -5.11
N LYS A 17 -2.66 -10.61 -4.59
CA LYS A 17 -3.91 -9.83 -4.60
C LYS A 17 -3.61 -8.44 -5.09
N VAL A 18 -4.42 -7.97 -6.01
CA VAL A 18 -4.39 -6.59 -6.50
C VAL A 18 -5.80 -6.05 -6.48
N LYS A 19 -5.97 -4.89 -5.87
CA LYS A 19 -7.26 -4.21 -5.78
C LYS A 19 -7.08 -2.73 -6.10
N SER A 20 -7.85 -2.22 -7.05
CA SER A 20 -7.99 -0.78 -7.23
C SER A 20 -8.75 -0.20 -6.03
N ILE A 21 -8.13 0.73 -5.33
CA ILE A 21 -8.68 1.40 -4.15
C ILE A 21 -9.31 2.74 -4.53
N ALA A 22 -8.66 3.45 -5.45
CA ALA A 22 -9.16 4.68 -6.02
C ALA A 22 -8.54 4.88 -7.40
N ALA A 23 -9.33 5.40 -8.34
CA ALA A 23 -8.88 5.90 -9.62
C ALA A 23 -9.52 7.27 -9.85
N SER A 24 -8.74 8.24 -10.32
CA SER A 24 -9.25 9.58 -10.60
C SER A 24 -8.60 10.17 -11.85
N VAL A 25 -9.33 11.08 -12.50
CA VAL A 25 -8.84 11.83 -13.67
C VAL A 25 -9.16 13.31 -13.49
N SER A 26 -8.21 14.17 -13.78
CA SER A 26 -8.43 15.63 -13.80
C SER A 26 -9.35 16.02 -14.95
N GLU A 27 -10.42 16.74 -14.67
CA GLU A 27 -11.33 17.27 -15.70
C GLU A 27 -10.58 18.21 -16.67
N ASP A 28 -9.66 19.03 -16.15
CA ASP A 28 -8.99 20.07 -16.92
C ASP A 28 -7.85 19.54 -17.80
N THR A 29 -7.07 18.56 -17.28
CA THR A 29 -5.83 18.13 -17.95
C THR A 29 -5.89 16.71 -18.51
N GLY A 30 -6.89 15.91 -18.11
CA GLY A 30 -6.96 14.49 -18.42
C GLY A 30 -5.88 13.63 -17.69
N ALA A 31 -5.05 14.24 -16.84
CA ALA A 31 -4.08 13.49 -16.03
C ALA A 31 -4.81 12.49 -15.13
N ARG A 32 -4.27 11.27 -15.04
CA ARG A 32 -4.87 10.17 -14.25
C ARG A 32 -3.97 9.81 -13.07
N ILE A 33 -4.59 9.50 -11.95
CA ILE A 33 -3.96 8.95 -10.75
C ILE A 33 -4.69 7.68 -10.32
N ASP A 34 -3.94 6.63 -10.06
CA ASP A 34 -4.46 5.36 -9.54
C ASP A 34 -3.81 5.01 -8.21
N THR A 35 -4.61 4.46 -7.29
CA THR A 35 -4.13 3.88 -6.03
C THR A 35 -4.54 2.42 -5.98
N LEU A 36 -3.56 1.53 -5.88
CA LEU A 36 -3.72 0.10 -5.77
C LEU A 36 -3.28 -0.40 -4.39
N GLN A 37 -4.04 -1.30 -3.80
CA GLN A 37 -3.56 -2.14 -2.70
C GLN A 37 -3.14 -3.47 -3.29
N VAL A 38 -1.90 -3.87 -3.05
CA VAL A 38 -1.31 -5.09 -3.59
C VAL A 38 -0.75 -5.95 -2.46
N ARG A 39 -0.88 -7.28 -2.61
CA ARG A 39 -0.24 -8.28 -1.77
C ARG A 39 0.56 -9.22 -2.66
N TYR A 40 1.84 -9.37 -2.37
CA TYR A 40 2.74 -10.19 -3.14
C TYR A 40 3.86 -10.78 -2.27
N TRP A 41 4.59 -11.73 -2.80
CA TRP A 41 5.75 -12.35 -2.14
C TRP A 41 6.77 -11.30 -1.72
N ARG A 42 7.07 -11.22 -0.43
CA ARG A 42 7.89 -10.15 0.14
C ARG A 42 9.28 -9.99 -0.47
N PRO A 43 10.02 -11.06 -0.83
CA PRO A 43 11.37 -10.91 -1.42
C PRO A 43 11.43 -10.03 -2.67
N ILE A 44 10.40 -10.03 -3.53
CA ILE A 44 10.40 -9.14 -4.73
C ILE A 44 10.12 -7.66 -4.41
N HIS A 45 9.93 -7.32 -3.13
CA HIS A 45 9.67 -5.93 -2.74
C HIS A 45 10.84 -5.00 -3.10
N GLY A 46 12.07 -5.52 -3.12
CA GLY A 46 13.25 -4.77 -3.53
C GLY A 46 13.13 -4.22 -4.94
N GLU A 47 12.67 -5.05 -5.90
CA GLU A 47 12.47 -4.63 -7.29
C GLU A 47 11.33 -3.60 -7.43
N VAL A 48 10.24 -3.78 -6.71
CA VAL A 48 9.14 -2.80 -6.67
C VAL A 48 9.64 -1.45 -6.13
N MET A 49 10.56 -1.46 -5.16
CA MET A 49 11.14 -0.25 -4.59
C MET A 49 12.06 0.52 -5.54
N THR A 50 12.54 -0.09 -6.63
CA THR A 50 13.36 0.61 -7.64
C THR A 50 12.57 1.63 -8.45
N HIS A 51 11.25 1.49 -8.53
CA HIS A 51 10.35 2.41 -9.24
C HIS A 51 10.02 3.63 -8.38
N ARG A 52 10.87 4.65 -8.43
CA ARG A 52 10.87 5.82 -7.51
C ARG A 52 9.68 6.75 -7.66
N VAL A 53 8.99 6.71 -8.80
CA VAL A 53 7.78 7.50 -9.06
C VAL A 53 6.57 7.04 -8.24
N PHE A 54 6.63 5.86 -7.64
CA PHE A 54 5.57 5.32 -6.81
C PHE A 54 5.59 5.95 -5.41
N SER A 55 4.47 6.50 -4.98
CA SER A 55 4.18 6.73 -3.56
C SER A 55 3.74 5.42 -2.93
N ARG A 56 4.36 5.03 -1.81
CA ARG A 56 4.19 3.68 -1.24
C ARG A 56 4.03 3.70 0.28
N ASN A 57 3.12 2.88 0.76
CA ASN A 57 3.00 2.57 2.18
C ASN A 57 2.89 1.06 2.36
N ALA A 58 3.88 0.43 2.98
CA ALA A 58 4.03 -1.01 3.05
C ALA A 58 3.82 -1.55 4.47
N SER A 59 3.31 -2.78 4.57
CA SER A 59 3.22 -3.49 5.85
C SER A 59 4.60 -3.82 6.40
N SER A 60 4.77 -3.62 7.70
CA SER A 60 6.04 -3.81 8.37
C SER A 60 5.98 -5.02 9.32
N SER A 61 6.87 -5.98 9.11
CA SER A 61 7.04 -7.11 10.03
C SER A 61 7.37 -6.69 11.47
N ARG A 62 7.97 -5.50 11.63
CA ARG A 62 8.23 -4.91 12.96
C ARG A 62 6.96 -4.47 13.70
N ALA A 63 5.91 -4.12 12.96
CA ALA A 63 4.65 -3.64 13.52
C ALA A 63 3.68 -4.79 13.83
N ILE A 64 3.76 -5.89 13.09
CA ILE A 64 2.84 -7.02 13.19
C ILE A 64 3.24 -7.91 14.38
N PRO A 65 2.31 -8.33 15.25
CA PRO A 65 2.60 -9.31 16.30
C PRO A 65 3.11 -10.63 15.69
N HIS A 66 4.08 -11.30 16.36
CA HIS A 66 4.67 -12.53 15.84
C HIS A 66 3.60 -13.60 15.54
N ALA A 67 2.65 -13.80 16.45
CA ALA A 67 1.57 -14.76 16.27
C ALA A 67 0.67 -14.46 15.04
N SER A 68 0.57 -13.20 14.63
CA SER A 68 -0.19 -12.79 13.44
C SER A 68 0.62 -12.88 12.14
N LEU A 69 1.96 -12.87 12.26
CA LEU A 69 2.87 -13.04 11.13
C LEU A 69 3.24 -14.52 10.91
N THR A 70 2.86 -15.39 11.84
CA THR A 70 3.20 -16.81 11.74
C THR A 70 2.63 -17.33 10.43
N VAL A 71 3.52 -17.57 9.49
CA VAL A 71 3.22 -18.21 8.22
C VAL A 71 2.79 -19.64 8.56
N ARG A 72 1.53 -19.96 8.33
CA ARG A 72 1.04 -21.34 8.45
C ARG A 72 1.43 -22.07 7.16
N ASP A 73 1.50 -23.40 7.19
CA ASP A 73 1.83 -24.19 6.00
C ASP A 73 0.98 -23.82 4.77
N ALA A 74 -0.28 -23.42 4.97
CA ALA A 74 -1.17 -22.95 3.91
C ALA A 74 -0.84 -21.52 3.39
N ASP A 75 -0.10 -20.73 4.16
CA ASP A 75 0.18 -19.32 3.85
C ASP A 75 1.62 -19.09 3.36
N ILE A 76 2.39 -20.16 3.14
CA ILE A 76 3.75 -20.07 2.62
C ILE A 76 3.71 -19.84 1.12
N PHE A 77 4.37 -18.80 0.63
CA PHE A 77 4.60 -18.67 -0.80
C PHE A 77 5.64 -19.69 -1.26
N ILE A 78 5.33 -20.44 -2.29
CA ILE A 78 6.20 -21.43 -2.88
C ILE A 78 6.46 -21.05 -4.33
N PRO A 79 7.71 -20.66 -4.68
CA PRO A 79 8.06 -20.33 -6.06
C PRO A 79 7.87 -21.52 -7.00
N GLN A 80 7.62 -21.23 -8.26
CA GLN A 80 7.85 -22.18 -9.35
C GLN A 80 9.34 -22.21 -9.66
N PHE A 81 10.03 -23.25 -9.19
CA PHE A 81 11.49 -23.32 -9.34
C PHE A 81 11.90 -23.61 -10.77
N ARG A 82 13.03 -23.03 -11.18
CA ARG A 82 13.60 -23.17 -12.50
C ARG A 82 15.07 -23.64 -12.40
N LYS A 83 15.56 -24.25 -13.49
CA LYS A 83 16.94 -24.72 -13.59
C LYS A 83 17.93 -23.56 -13.53
N ASN A 84 19.07 -23.81 -12.95
CA ASN A 84 20.18 -22.85 -12.99
C ASN A 84 20.69 -22.66 -14.43
N LYS A 85 20.95 -21.41 -14.78
CA LYS A 85 21.56 -20.99 -16.03
C LYS A 85 22.51 -19.83 -15.74
N ALA A 86 23.58 -19.70 -16.49
CA ALA A 86 24.48 -18.56 -16.39
C ALA A 86 23.75 -17.26 -16.74
N GLY A 87 23.98 -16.20 -15.97
CA GLY A 87 23.32 -14.89 -16.09
C GLY A 87 22.17 -14.69 -15.10
N MET A 88 21.38 -13.64 -15.30
CA MET A 88 20.27 -13.30 -14.42
C MET A 88 18.97 -14.05 -14.77
N GLN A 89 18.87 -14.57 -16.00
CA GLN A 89 17.71 -15.32 -16.47
C GLN A 89 17.82 -16.79 -16.05
N PRO A 90 16.79 -17.38 -15.40
CA PRO A 90 16.79 -18.80 -15.12
C PRO A 90 16.61 -19.64 -16.37
N GLY A 91 16.92 -20.93 -16.26
CA GLY A 91 16.65 -21.92 -17.31
C GLY A 91 15.17 -22.30 -17.40
N GLU A 92 14.91 -23.50 -17.88
CA GLU A 92 13.56 -24.11 -17.95
C GLU A 92 12.99 -24.39 -16.55
N TYR A 93 11.70 -24.56 -16.46
CA TYR A 93 11.04 -25.00 -15.23
C TYR A 93 11.49 -26.42 -14.85
N LEU A 94 11.51 -26.70 -13.55
CA LEU A 94 11.73 -28.05 -13.05
C LEU A 94 10.60 -28.96 -13.53
N SER A 95 10.93 -30.24 -13.77
CA SER A 95 9.91 -31.27 -13.93
C SER A 95 9.03 -31.41 -12.69
N ALA A 96 7.85 -32.02 -12.82
CA ALA A 96 6.93 -32.21 -11.69
C ALA A 96 7.59 -32.89 -10.49
N ASP A 97 8.39 -33.93 -10.71
CA ASP A 97 9.10 -34.64 -9.63
C ASP A 97 10.18 -33.79 -8.96
N GLU A 98 10.88 -32.98 -9.74
CA GLU A 98 11.91 -32.05 -9.21
C GLU A 98 11.26 -30.89 -8.46
N GLN A 99 10.14 -30.37 -8.98
CA GLN A 99 9.35 -29.33 -8.30
C GLN A 99 8.83 -29.81 -6.96
N PHE A 100 8.30 -31.04 -6.90
CA PHE A 100 7.83 -31.65 -5.66
C PHE A 100 8.96 -31.77 -4.62
N LYS A 101 10.16 -32.19 -5.04
CA LYS A 101 11.32 -32.28 -4.15
C LYS A 101 11.78 -30.89 -3.68
N ALA A 102 11.83 -29.91 -4.57
CA ALA A 102 12.21 -28.54 -4.24
C ALA A 102 11.21 -27.89 -3.27
N GLU A 103 9.92 -28.11 -3.49
CA GLU A 103 8.85 -27.65 -2.60
C GLU A 103 8.97 -28.29 -1.20
N ALA A 104 9.26 -29.58 -1.08
CA ALA A 104 9.46 -30.23 0.20
C ALA A 104 10.62 -29.60 0.99
N ILE A 105 11.74 -29.33 0.32
CA ILE A 105 12.90 -28.62 0.94
C ILE A 105 12.53 -27.22 1.37
N TRP A 106 11.78 -26.48 0.54
CA TRP A 106 11.34 -25.12 0.85
C TRP A 106 10.41 -25.07 2.07
N ARG A 107 9.47 -26.02 2.15
CA ARG A 107 8.57 -26.19 3.31
C ARG A 107 9.34 -26.55 4.57
N ASP A 108 10.33 -27.42 4.50
CA ASP A 108 11.19 -27.76 5.62
C ASP A 108 11.95 -26.55 6.16
N MET A 109 12.53 -25.73 5.29
CA MET A 109 13.18 -24.49 5.69
C MET A 109 12.20 -23.54 6.39
N ALA A 110 11.01 -23.37 5.85
CA ALA A 110 9.98 -22.55 6.46
C ALA A 110 9.55 -23.08 7.84
N ALA A 111 9.27 -24.38 7.95
CA ALA A 111 8.91 -25.03 9.21
C ALA A 111 10.00 -24.89 10.26
N TYR A 112 11.27 -25.05 9.86
CA TYR A 112 12.40 -24.80 10.75
C TYR A 112 12.45 -23.36 11.26
N CYS A 113 12.30 -22.37 10.37
CA CYS A 113 12.26 -20.96 10.75
C CYS A 113 11.08 -20.65 11.68
N ILE A 114 9.88 -21.15 11.39
CA ILE A 114 8.69 -20.99 12.24
C ILE A 114 8.95 -21.52 13.64
N LYS A 115 9.46 -22.76 13.74
CA LYS A 115 9.78 -23.40 15.02
C LYS A 115 10.79 -22.59 15.83
N ARG A 116 11.89 -22.14 15.19
CA ARG A 116 12.96 -21.41 15.87
C ARG A 116 12.55 -20.01 16.29
N THR A 117 11.86 -19.28 15.43
CA THR A 117 11.37 -17.95 15.77
C THR A 117 10.29 -18.00 16.86
N GLY A 118 9.45 -19.05 16.88
CA GLY A 118 8.52 -19.33 17.97
C GLY A 118 9.25 -19.52 19.33
N GLN A 119 10.31 -20.30 19.36
CA GLN A 119 11.15 -20.48 20.55
C GLN A 119 11.79 -19.17 21.01
N MET A 120 12.25 -18.34 20.08
CA MET A 120 12.86 -17.03 20.38
C MET A 120 11.84 -16.03 20.94
N SER A 121 10.57 -16.08 20.49
CA SER A 121 9.50 -15.16 20.89
C SER A 121 8.74 -15.59 22.14
N ALA A 122 8.89 -16.85 22.59
CA ALA A 122 8.16 -17.40 23.73
C ALA A 122 8.44 -16.62 25.02
N LYS A 123 7.36 -16.27 25.75
CA LYS A 123 7.46 -15.48 26.99
C LYS A 123 8.23 -16.22 28.08
N GLU A 124 8.06 -17.53 28.13
CA GLU A 124 8.76 -18.43 29.07
C GLU A 124 10.18 -18.78 28.62
N GLY A 125 10.58 -18.32 27.41
CA GLY A 125 11.90 -18.51 26.81
C GLY A 125 12.71 -17.22 26.77
N LEU A 126 13.26 -16.92 25.58
CA LEU A 126 14.11 -15.73 25.38
C LEU A 126 13.32 -14.42 25.29
N ASN A 127 12.03 -14.47 25.00
CA ASN A 127 11.13 -13.32 24.87
C ASN A 127 11.68 -12.20 23.96
N ILE A 128 12.29 -12.59 22.84
CA ILE A 128 12.90 -11.66 21.89
C ILE A 128 11.83 -10.86 21.17
N HIS A 129 12.05 -9.56 21.01
CA HIS A 129 11.09 -8.65 20.39
C HIS A 129 10.86 -8.99 18.92
N LYS A 130 9.61 -8.83 18.47
CA LYS A 130 9.11 -9.14 17.11
C LYS A 130 9.92 -8.53 15.96
N GLN A 131 10.59 -7.41 16.17
CA GLN A 131 11.39 -6.76 15.12
C GLN A 131 12.56 -7.62 14.63
N TRP A 132 13.01 -8.60 15.42
CA TRP A 132 14.05 -9.56 15.03
C TRP A 132 13.45 -10.91 14.67
N VAL A 133 12.56 -11.46 15.51
CA VAL A 133 12.03 -12.81 15.30
C VAL A 133 11.16 -12.94 14.07
N ASN A 134 10.58 -11.85 13.55
CA ASN A 134 9.78 -11.88 12.34
C ASN A 134 10.62 -11.87 11.05
N ARG A 135 11.88 -11.42 11.09
CA ARG A 135 12.72 -11.27 9.88
C ARG A 135 12.99 -12.59 9.14
N PRO A 136 13.34 -13.71 9.80
CA PRO A 136 13.55 -14.98 9.10
C PRO A 136 12.31 -15.50 8.36
N LEU A 137 11.09 -15.08 8.77
CA LEU A 137 9.84 -15.49 8.14
C LEU A 137 9.50 -14.69 6.89
N GLU A 138 10.16 -13.57 6.65
CA GLU A 138 9.87 -12.67 5.51
C GLU A 138 10.10 -13.35 4.15
N TRP A 139 11.02 -14.32 4.09
CA TRP A 139 11.33 -15.10 2.88
C TRP A 139 10.18 -15.99 2.42
N PHE A 140 9.31 -16.39 3.32
CA PHE A 140 8.23 -17.33 3.04
C PHE A 140 6.86 -16.66 2.97
N GLY A 141 6.79 -15.38 3.30
CA GLY A 141 5.54 -14.67 3.46
C GLY A 141 5.31 -13.57 2.43
N TYR A 142 4.23 -12.84 2.67
CA TYR A 142 3.76 -11.78 1.81
C TYR A 142 3.96 -10.39 2.43
N ILE A 143 3.88 -9.39 1.58
CA ILE A 143 3.82 -7.98 1.98
C ILE A 143 2.58 -7.34 1.37
N ASP A 144 1.85 -6.57 2.18
CA ASP A 144 0.79 -5.69 1.70
C ASP A 144 1.36 -4.31 1.46
N VAL A 145 1.10 -3.73 0.30
CA VAL A 145 1.60 -2.42 -0.11
C VAL A 145 0.48 -1.60 -0.74
N LEU A 146 0.35 -0.37 -0.31
CA LEU A 146 -0.45 0.64 -1.01
C LEU A 146 0.49 1.38 -1.96
N ILE A 147 0.10 1.51 -3.22
CA ILE A 147 0.87 2.18 -4.26
C ILE A 147 -0.03 3.21 -4.94
N SER A 148 0.41 4.47 -5.00
CA SER A 148 -0.23 5.52 -5.80
C SER A 148 0.74 6.06 -6.82
N SER A 149 0.29 6.23 -8.06
CA SER A 149 1.10 6.82 -9.14
C SER A 149 0.23 7.46 -10.21
N THR A 150 0.82 8.44 -10.90
CA THR A 150 0.31 9.02 -12.15
C THR A 150 1.06 8.51 -13.38
N ASP A 151 2.21 7.85 -13.16
CA ASP A 151 3.02 7.27 -14.25
C ASP A 151 3.39 5.83 -13.92
N TRP A 152 2.94 4.91 -14.76
CA TRP A 152 3.17 3.47 -14.67
C TRP A 152 4.05 2.95 -15.81
N SER A 153 4.36 3.81 -16.79
CA SER A 153 4.98 3.41 -18.06
C SER A 153 6.30 2.67 -17.89
N ASN A 154 7.17 3.18 -17.02
CA ASN A 154 8.46 2.53 -16.75
C ASN A 154 8.29 1.18 -16.02
N PHE A 155 7.33 1.09 -15.09
CA PHE A 155 7.05 -0.17 -14.39
C PHE A 155 6.49 -1.21 -15.35
N ASP A 156 5.45 -0.86 -16.09
CA ASP A 156 4.81 -1.77 -17.06
C ASP A 156 5.82 -2.23 -18.11
N GLY A 157 6.58 -1.29 -18.72
CA GLY A 157 7.56 -1.59 -19.75
C GLY A 157 8.71 -2.50 -19.30
N LEU A 158 9.14 -2.39 -18.04
CA LEU A 158 10.23 -3.22 -17.51
C LEU A 158 9.74 -4.54 -16.89
N ARG A 159 8.51 -4.57 -16.34
CA ARG A 159 8.05 -5.72 -15.56
C ARG A 159 7.07 -6.60 -16.32
N ILE A 160 6.30 -6.06 -17.27
CA ILE A 160 5.50 -6.86 -18.21
C ILE A 160 6.38 -7.24 -19.40
N HIS A 161 7.43 -8.02 -19.12
CA HIS A 161 8.39 -8.44 -20.11
C HIS A 161 8.85 -9.88 -19.84
N GLY A 162 9.07 -10.67 -20.89
CA GLY A 162 9.43 -12.09 -20.77
C GLY A 162 10.76 -12.37 -20.04
N GLU A 163 11.61 -11.35 -19.88
CA GLU A 163 12.86 -11.45 -19.11
C GLU A 163 12.71 -11.02 -17.64
N ALA A 164 11.55 -10.51 -17.21
CA ALA A 164 11.29 -10.24 -15.82
C ALA A 164 11.09 -11.56 -15.07
N GLN A 165 11.44 -11.58 -13.76
CA GLN A 165 11.14 -12.71 -12.90
C GLN A 165 9.62 -12.94 -12.86
N ASP A 166 9.18 -14.18 -12.91
CA ASP A 166 7.76 -14.52 -13.08
C ASP A 166 6.86 -13.83 -12.04
N GLU A 167 7.29 -13.78 -10.77
CA GLU A 167 6.49 -13.20 -9.71
C GLU A 167 6.26 -11.68 -9.88
N ILE A 168 7.28 -10.93 -10.30
CA ILE A 168 7.08 -9.49 -10.51
C ILE A 168 6.38 -9.22 -11.84
N ARG A 169 6.54 -10.06 -12.86
CA ARG A 169 5.83 -9.97 -14.13
C ARG A 169 4.33 -10.16 -13.92
N VAL A 170 3.93 -11.24 -13.26
CA VAL A 170 2.52 -11.51 -12.95
C VAL A 170 1.92 -10.43 -12.07
N LEU A 171 2.67 -9.93 -11.07
CA LEU A 171 2.22 -8.78 -10.27
C LEU A 171 1.94 -7.56 -11.14
N ALA A 172 2.85 -7.24 -12.08
CA ALA A 172 2.70 -6.08 -12.96
C ALA A 172 1.50 -6.22 -13.90
N GLU A 173 1.29 -7.40 -14.48
CA GLU A 173 0.11 -7.72 -15.29
C GLU A 173 -1.19 -7.53 -14.49
N MET A 174 -1.28 -8.10 -13.29
CA MET A 174 -2.44 -7.93 -12.41
C MET A 174 -2.67 -6.46 -12.03
N MET A 175 -1.60 -5.69 -11.84
CA MET A 175 -1.70 -4.26 -11.55
C MET A 175 -2.20 -3.46 -12.76
N LEU A 176 -1.78 -3.81 -13.96
CA LEU A 176 -2.30 -3.22 -15.21
C LEU A 176 -3.78 -3.55 -15.37
N GLU A 177 -4.17 -4.83 -15.28
CA GLU A 177 -5.56 -5.28 -15.37
C GLU A 177 -6.47 -4.54 -14.37
N ALA A 178 -6.02 -4.38 -13.12
CA ALA A 178 -6.79 -3.68 -12.08
C ALA A 178 -6.98 -2.18 -12.38
N ARG A 179 -5.99 -1.53 -13.03
CA ARG A 179 -6.08 -0.13 -13.44
C ARG A 179 -7.00 0.03 -14.66
N GLU A 180 -6.92 -0.87 -15.62
CA GLU A 180 -7.76 -0.85 -16.82
C GLU A 180 -9.23 -1.12 -16.50
N ALA A 181 -9.50 -2.03 -15.56
CA ALA A 181 -10.85 -2.32 -15.10
C ALA A 181 -11.47 -1.20 -14.23
N ALA A 182 -10.65 -0.31 -13.68
CA ALA A 182 -11.13 0.76 -12.81
C ALA A 182 -11.73 1.92 -13.61
N THR A 183 -12.93 2.34 -13.23
CA THR A 183 -13.55 3.57 -13.76
C THR A 183 -13.07 4.76 -12.94
N PRO A 184 -12.27 5.67 -13.51
CA PRO A 184 -11.76 6.80 -12.75
C PRO A 184 -12.87 7.84 -12.47
N LYS A 185 -12.87 8.36 -11.24
CA LYS A 185 -13.70 9.50 -10.88
C LYS A 185 -13.13 10.76 -11.53
N VAL A 186 -13.97 11.51 -12.26
CA VAL A 186 -13.59 12.84 -12.75
C VAL A 186 -13.51 13.80 -11.57
N LEU A 187 -12.37 14.46 -11.41
CA LEU A 187 -12.12 15.45 -10.36
C LEU A 187 -12.13 16.85 -10.94
N LYS A 188 -12.98 17.70 -10.36
CA LYS A 188 -13.06 19.13 -10.62
C LYS A 188 -12.12 19.89 -9.69
N HIS A 189 -11.95 21.19 -9.97
CA HIS A 189 -11.24 22.09 -9.08
C HIS A 189 -11.72 21.95 -7.62
N GLY A 190 -10.77 21.79 -6.68
CA GLY A 190 -11.06 21.64 -5.24
C GLY A 190 -11.50 20.23 -4.80
N GLU A 191 -11.66 19.28 -5.72
CA GLU A 191 -11.91 17.88 -5.39
C GLU A 191 -10.59 17.10 -5.22
N TRP A 192 -10.63 16.04 -4.43
CA TRP A 192 -9.47 15.24 -4.06
C TRP A 192 -9.60 13.78 -4.46
N HIS A 193 -8.49 13.21 -4.90
CA HIS A 193 -8.28 11.76 -4.94
C HIS A 193 -8.05 11.28 -3.51
N LEU A 194 -8.94 10.42 -3.02
CA LEU A 194 -9.02 10.03 -1.60
C LEU A 194 -9.14 8.51 -1.49
N PRO A 195 -8.03 7.79 -1.39
CA PRO A 195 -8.07 6.35 -1.19
C PRO A 195 -8.85 5.95 0.07
N TYR A 196 -9.57 4.82 0.00
CA TYR A 196 -10.38 4.23 1.06
C TYR A 196 -11.58 5.07 1.54
N ILE A 197 -11.94 6.14 0.86
CA ILE A 197 -13.15 6.90 1.19
C ILE A 197 -14.34 6.28 0.50
N THR A 198 -15.38 5.97 1.27
CA THR A 198 -16.67 5.47 0.81
C THR A 198 -17.69 6.59 0.69
N GLN A 199 -18.81 6.32 -0.01
CA GLN A 199 -19.92 7.28 -0.06
C GLN A 199 -20.49 7.61 1.32
N GLN A 200 -20.51 6.64 2.24
CA GLN A 200 -20.97 6.88 3.61
C GLN A 200 -20.03 7.82 4.37
N ASP A 201 -18.71 7.73 4.15
CA ASP A 201 -17.74 8.66 4.74
C ASP A 201 -17.98 10.10 4.28
N VAL A 202 -18.37 10.26 3.01
CA VAL A 202 -18.72 11.58 2.45
C VAL A 202 -19.96 12.16 3.16
N VAL A 203 -21.01 11.35 3.34
CA VAL A 203 -22.23 11.77 4.05
C VAL A 203 -21.92 12.13 5.51
N ASP A 204 -21.16 11.29 6.19
CA ASP A 204 -20.81 11.52 7.58
C ASP A 204 -19.93 12.76 7.76
N ALA A 205 -18.92 12.95 6.87
CA ALA A 205 -18.09 14.15 6.90
C ALA A 205 -18.88 15.44 6.63
N ASP A 206 -19.88 15.40 5.73
CA ASP A 206 -20.79 16.52 5.49
C ASP A 206 -21.61 16.84 6.75
N ASN A 207 -22.19 15.83 7.40
CA ASN A 207 -22.97 16.01 8.62
C ASN A 207 -22.12 16.58 9.76
N ILE A 208 -20.94 16.03 9.99
CA ILE A 208 -20.00 16.49 11.01
C ILE A 208 -19.56 17.93 10.74
N ALA A 209 -19.21 18.26 9.50
CA ALA A 209 -18.77 19.59 9.11
C ALA A 209 -19.86 20.65 9.32
N ARG A 210 -21.15 20.32 9.05
CA ARG A 210 -22.30 21.21 9.26
C ARG A 210 -22.61 21.43 10.74
N GLN A 211 -22.57 20.37 11.52
CA GLN A 211 -22.94 20.42 12.94
C GLN A 211 -21.82 20.92 13.83
N ARG A 212 -20.58 20.93 13.35
CA ARG A 212 -19.34 21.15 14.13
C ARG A 212 -19.29 20.32 15.41
N ALA A 213 -20.00 19.19 15.41
CA ALA A 213 -20.27 18.40 16.58
C ALA A 213 -19.93 16.93 16.39
N LEU A 214 -18.71 16.57 16.79
CA LEU A 214 -18.47 15.31 17.51
C LEU A 214 -18.13 15.70 18.94
N PRO A 215 -18.48 14.90 19.96
CA PRO A 215 -18.04 15.14 21.31
C PRO A 215 -16.53 15.08 21.38
N GLY A 216 -15.87 16.16 21.84
CA GLY A 216 -14.43 16.24 22.00
C GLY A 216 -13.73 17.27 21.11
N GLU A 217 -12.43 17.47 21.37
CA GLU A 217 -11.59 18.46 20.66
C GLU A 217 -11.03 17.95 19.33
N VAL A 218 -11.25 16.68 18.96
CA VAL A 218 -10.59 16.01 17.82
C VAL A 218 -11.03 16.60 16.49
N VAL A 219 -12.33 16.77 16.27
CA VAL A 219 -12.88 17.28 15.00
C VAL A 219 -12.52 18.73 14.74
N PRO A 220 -12.78 19.65 15.69
CA PRO A 220 -12.36 21.04 15.54
C PRO A 220 -10.86 21.16 15.29
N LYS A 221 -10.04 20.38 16.00
CA LYS A 221 -8.59 20.39 15.84
C LYS A 221 -8.17 19.96 14.44
N VAL A 222 -8.69 18.84 13.92
CA VAL A 222 -8.37 18.36 12.57
C VAL A 222 -8.78 19.39 11.51
N ILE A 223 -9.99 19.93 11.61
CA ILE A 223 -10.47 20.94 10.69
C ILE A 223 -9.58 22.18 10.73
N TYR A 224 -9.28 22.69 11.93
CA TYR A 224 -8.47 23.88 12.12
C TYR A 224 -7.04 23.69 11.57
N ASP A 225 -6.40 22.56 11.94
CA ASP A 225 -5.03 22.25 11.51
C ASP A 225 -4.92 22.15 9.97
N LEU A 226 -5.92 21.55 9.30
CA LEU A 226 -5.90 21.36 7.86
C LEU A 226 -6.32 22.61 7.07
N MET A 227 -7.30 23.36 7.56
CA MET A 227 -7.71 24.62 6.91
C MET A 227 -6.66 25.72 7.07
N GLY A 228 -5.77 25.60 8.05
CA GLY A 228 -4.65 26.54 8.27
C GLY A 228 -3.37 26.17 7.51
N LEU A 229 -3.37 25.11 6.67
CA LEU A 229 -2.17 24.72 5.92
C LEU A 229 -1.84 25.76 4.84
N LYS A 230 -0.57 26.17 4.82
CA LYS A 230 -0.04 27.06 3.79
C LYS A 230 -0.17 26.43 2.40
N GLY A 231 -0.69 27.20 1.43
CA GLY A 231 -0.97 26.75 0.08
C GLY A 231 -2.34 26.08 -0.09
N LEU A 232 -3.12 25.99 0.99
CA LEU A 232 -4.53 25.56 0.97
C LEU A 232 -5.47 26.67 1.49
N GLU A 233 -5.10 27.91 1.27
CA GLU A 233 -5.88 29.13 1.58
C GLU A 233 -6.40 29.83 0.33
N GLY A 234 -7.29 30.80 0.49
CA GLY A 234 -7.83 31.60 -0.62
C GLY A 234 -8.58 30.74 -1.64
N HIS A 235 -8.19 30.85 -2.91
CA HIS A 235 -8.79 30.04 -3.99
C HIS A 235 -8.51 28.55 -3.89
N HIS A 236 -7.50 28.15 -3.11
CA HIS A 236 -7.13 26.77 -2.82
C HIS A 236 -7.75 26.27 -1.51
N ALA A 237 -8.56 27.09 -0.83
CA ALA A 237 -9.06 26.79 0.50
C ALA A 237 -9.79 25.44 0.54
N ILE A 238 -9.41 24.66 1.53
CA ILE A 238 -10.02 23.36 1.79
C ILE A 238 -11.29 23.56 2.64
N SER A 239 -12.37 22.90 2.26
CA SER A 239 -13.59 22.89 3.08
C SER A 239 -13.41 22.02 4.33
N ALA A 240 -14.17 22.28 5.39
CA ALA A 240 -14.17 21.45 6.60
C ALA A 240 -14.46 19.97 6.27
N ARG A 241 -15.38 19.69 5.33
CA ARG A 241 -15.64 18.35 4.82
C ARG A 241 -14.39 17.71 4.21
N ASN A 242 -13.72 18.41 3.29
CA ASN A 242 -12.52 17.88 2.65
C ASN A 242 -11.37 17.69 3.64
N ALA A 243 -11.23 18.54 4.65
CA ALA A 243 -10.28 18.38 5.74
C ALA A 243 -10.51 17.05 6.47
N LEU A 244 -11.76 16.76 6.84
CA LEU A 244 -12.12 15.49 7.47
C LEU A 244 -11.82 14.29 6.57
N LEU A 245 -12.22 14.34 5.29
CA LEU A 245 -11.98 13.25 4.34
C LEU A 245 -10.50 12.99 4.08
N LEU A 246 -9.67 14.04 4.02
CA LEU A 246 -8.21 13.91 3.92
C LEU A 246 -7.62 13.21 5.15
N ALA A 247 -8.04 13.61 6.35
CA ALA A 247 -7.58 12.99 7.58
C ALA A 247 -7.98 11.50 7.66
N ILE A 248 -9.23 11.17 7.33
CA ILE A 248 -9.74 9.79 7.30
C ILE A 248 -8.98 8.97 6.27
N SER A 249 -8.83 9.46 5.03
CA SER A 249 -8.08 8.77 3.97
C SER A 249 -6.64 8.49 4.38
N THR A 250 -5.95 9.48 4.95
CA THR A 250 -4.56 9.34 5.44
C THR A 250 -4.46 8.28 6.53
N ALA A 251 -5.35 8.30 7.50
CA ALA A 251 -5.39 7.31 8.57
C ALA A 251 -5.58 5.88 8.02
N ARG A 252 -6.48 5.72 7.04
CA ARG A 252 -6.74 4.42 6.42
C ARG A 252 -5.58 3.94 5.56
N CYS A 253 -4.91 4.82 4.82
CA CYS A 253 -3.66 4.48 4.12
C CYS A 253 -2.60 3.96 5.11
N CYS A 254 -2.48 4.55 6.30
CA CYS A 254 -1.56 4.09 7.34
C CYS A 254 -1.88 2.67 7.84
N ARG A 255 -3.15 2.27 7.88
CA ARG A 255 -3.56 0.93 8.39
C ARG A 255 -2.97 -0.23 7.59
N VAL A 256 -2.59 -0.01 6.32
CA VAL A 256 -1.86 -1.01 5.52
C VAL A 256 -0.57 -1.43 6.21
N SER A 257 0.14 -0.50 6.86
CA SER A 257 1.39 -0.79 7.58
C SER A 257 1.24 -1.80 8.73
N TYR A 258 0.03 -1.96 9.24
CA TYR A 258 -0.29 -2.84 10.37
C TYR A 258 -1.09 -4.07 9.97
N SER A 259 -1.32 -4.28 8.66
CA SER A 259 -2.17 -5.36 8.11
C SER A 259 -3.56 -5.42 8.77
N LYS A 260 -4.16 -4.24 9.05
CA LYS A 260 -5.46 -4.10 9.72
C LYS A 260 -6.60 -3.74 8.76
N HIS A 261 -6.52 -4.19 7.52
CA HIS A 261 -7.65 -4.12 6.60
C HIS A 261 -8.42 -5.44 6.65
N ASP A 262 -9.24 -5.58 7.70
CA ASP A 262 -10.16 -6.72 7.89
C ASP A 262 -11.49 -6.57 7.12
N GLY A 263 -11.62 -5.49 6.33
CA GLY A 263 -12.82 -5.17 5.57
C GLY A 263 -13.87 -4.40 6.36
N ALA A 264 -13.73 -4.25 7.67
CA ALA A 264 -14.61 -3.42 8.46
C ALA A 264 -14.30 -1.92 8.25
N ARG A 265 -15.35 -1.11 8.21
CA ARG A 265 -15.22 0.35 8.18
C ARG A 265 -14.85 0.84 9.59
N PRO A 266 -13.69 1.48 9.78
CA PRO A 266 -13.33 2.02 11.09
C PRO A 266 -14.26 3.17 11.50
N GLU A 267 -14.42 3.36 12.80
CA GLU A 267 -15.07 4.55 13.33
C GLU A 267 -14.28 5.81 13.00
N ILE A 268 -14.98 6.86 12.57
CA ILE A 268 -14.37 8.14 12.13
C ILE A 268 -13.49 8.73 13.22
N GLU A 269 -13.93 8.73 14.47
CA GLU A 269 -13.15 9.25 15.58
C GLU A 269 -11.80 8.51 15.73
N THR A 270 -11.80 7.19 15.54
CA THR A 270 -10.57 6.38 15.53
C THR A 270 -9.62 6.77 14.41
N ASP A 271 -10.16 7.05 13.21
CA ASP A 271 -9.37 7.52 12.07
C ASP A 271 -8.80 8.92 12.33
N LEU A 272 -9.59 9.86 12.84
CA LEU A 272 -9.13 11.21 13.15
C LEU A 272 -8.05 11.23 14.25
N ASN A 273 -8.22 10.42 15.30
CA ASN A 273 -7.20 10.25 16.33
C ASN A 273 -5.89 9.67 15.79
N LEU A 274 -5.99 8.69 14.86
CA LEU A 274 -4.82 8.14 14.18
C LEU A 274 -4.14 9.20 13.32
N TYR A 275 -4.89 10.00 12.56
CA TYR A 275 -4.37 11.10 11.75
C TYR A 275 -3.57 12.09 12.61
N LEU A 276 -4.15 12.58 13.71
CA LEU A 276 -3.47 13.53 14.61
C LEU A 276 -2.17 12.95 15.18
N ARG A 277 -2.17 11.67 15.52
CA ARG A 277 -0.96 10.99 16.02
C ARG A 277 0.12 10.85 14.93
N LEU A 278 -0.26 10.70 13.64
CA LEU A 278 0.68 10.61 12.50
C LEU A 278 1.21 11.99 12.11
N ALA A 279 0.30 12.94 11.89
CA ALA A 279 0.63 14.29 11.47
C ALA A 279 1.25 15.12 12.60
N GLY A 280 0.88 14.86 13.84
CA GLY A 280 1.42 15.50 15.04
C GLY A 280 2.73 14.89 15.56
N ALA A 281 3.20 13.76 14.99
CA ALA A 281 4.47 13.15 15.39
C ALA A 281 5.68 14.02 14.99
N ASP A 282 6.76 13.91 15.76
CA ASP A 282 8.05 14.46 15.41
C ASP A 282 9.11 13.35 15.56
N PRO A 283 9.74 12.86 14.48
CA PRO A 283 9.42 13.17 13.08
C PRO A 283 8.05 12.65 12.64
N LYS A 284 7.46 13.29 11.64
CA LYS A 284 6.15 12.90 11.09
C LYS A 284 6.20 11.57 10.34
N HIS A 285 5.14 10.79 10.45
CA HIS A 285 4.92 9.63 9.61
C HIS A 285 4.34 10.09 8.25
N ALA A 286 5.22 10.43 7.31
CA ALA A 286 4.84 11.14 6.09
C ALA A 286 4.30 10.24 4.97
N SER A 287 4.66 8.95 4.89
CA SER A 287 4.24 8.06 3.80
C SER A 287 2.72 7.95 3.61
N PRO A 288 1.86 7.90 4.65
CA PRO A 288 0.41 7.86 4.45
C PRO A 288 -0.18 9.14 3.85
N LEU A 289 0.55 10.27 3.92
CA LEU A 289 0.17 11.56 3.35
C LEU A 289 0.48 11.66 1.84
N GLU A 290 1.12 10.66 1.26
CA GLU A 290 1.56 10.65 -0.14
C GLU A 290 0.51 10.11 -1.12
N HIS A 291 -0.63 9.63 -0.62
CA HIS A 291 -1.63 8.97 -1.45
C HIS A 291 -2.82 9.86 -1.81
N GLN A 292 -3.01 10.96 -1.11
CA GLN A 292 -4.06 11.93 -1.38
C GLN A 292 -3.52 13.02 -2.32
N ALA A 293 -4.32 13.41 -3.31
CA ALA A 293 -3.92 14.42 -4.28
C ALA A 293 -5.12 15.18 -4.83
N ARG A 294 -4.91 16.38 -5.31
CA ARG A 294 -5.89 17.14 -6.10
C ARG A 294 -5.34 17.46 -7.48
N PRO A 295 -6.19 17.71 -8.50
CA PRO A 295 -5.72 18.25 -9.77
C PRO A 295 -4.80 19.45 -9.56
N LEU A 296 -3.71 19.50 -10.33
CA LEU A 296 -2.77 20.61 -10.32
C LEU A 296 -3.43 21.85 -10.92
N LEU A 297 -3.23 23.01 -10.31
CA LEU A 297 -3.73 24.29 -10.81
C LEU A 297 -2.60 25.06 -11.47
N MET A 298 -2.91 25.94 -12.42
CA MET A 298 -1.91 26.76 -13.10
C MET A 298 -1.12 27.66 -12.14
N SER A 299 -1.71 28.01 -10.99
CA SER A 299 -1.06 28.81 -9.95
C SER A 299 -0.21 28.02 -8.96
N ASP A 300 -0.27 26.69 -9.03
CA ASP A 300 0.51 25.83 -8.14
C ASP A 300 1.99 25.84 -8.53
N PRO A 301 2.90 25.91 -7.56
CA PRO A 301 4.33 25.73 -7.84
C PRO A 301 4.62 24.24 -8.11
N ASP A 302 5.59 23.96 -8.98
CA ASP A 302 5.93 22.60 -9.41
C ASP A 302 6.22 21.63 -8.26
N TYR A 303 6.83 22.11 -7.18
CA TYR A 303 7.23 21.25 -6.06
C TYR A 303 6.06 20.57 -5.34
N VAL A 304 4.83 21.10 -5.46
CA VAL A 304 3.65 20.48 -4.82
C VAL A 304 3.22 19.17 -5.48
N GLN A 305 3.72 18.88 -6.67
CA GLN A 305 3.43 17.63 -7.35
C GLN A 305 4.04 16.42 -6.62
N GLY A 306 5.16 16.60 -5.94
CA GLY A 306 5.87 15.49 -5.31
C GLY A 306 6.31 14.44 -6.33
N ASN A 307 5.75 13.23 -6.24
CA ASN A 307 5.98 12.13 -7.17
C ASN A 307 4.94 12.07 -8.30
N PHE A 308 3.97 12.98 -8.32
CA PHE A 308 2.85 12.95 -9.26
C PHE A 308 3.01 13.96 -10.39
N SER A 309 2.53 13.62 -11.56
CA SER A 309 2.41 14.54 -12.70
C SER A 309 0.95 14.96 -12.86
N GLY A 310 0.68 16.28 -12.93
CA GLY A 310 -0.65 16.84 -13.10
C GLY A 310 -1.52 16.82 -11.83
N PHE A 311 -0.96 16.43 -10.69
CA PHE A 311 -1.61 16.44 -9.38
C PHE A 311 -0.72 17.05 -8.32
N ALA A 312 -1.32 17.82 -7.41
CA ALA A 312 -0.67 18.31 -6.20
C ALA A 312 -0.84 17.28 -5.07
N GLN A 313 0.27 16.78 -4.55
CA GLN A 313 0.32 15.77 -3.51
C GLN A 313 0.05 16.37 -2.13
N PHE A 314 -0.86 15.81 -1.35
CA PHE A 314 -1.25 16.34 -0.03
C PHE A 314 -0.06 16.52 0.92
N ARG A 315 0.87 15.58 0.93
CA ARG A 315 2.09 15.66 1.75
C ARG A 315 2.81 17.00 1.61
N LYS A 316 2.82 17.60 0.43
CA LYS A 316 3.56 18.83 0.12
C LYS A 316 3.00 20.09 0.79
N PHE A 317 1.78 20.02 1.29
CA PHE A 317 1.15 21.10 2.06
C PHE A 317 1.38 20.94 3.57
N VAL A 318 1.81 19.76 4.03
CA VAL A 318 2.00 19.49 5.46
C VAL A 318 3.34 20.07 5.93
N PRO A 319 3.35 20.96 6.95
CA PRO A 319 4.59 21.56 7.46
C PRO A 319 5.57 20.51 7.98
N ASN A 320 6.86 20.74 7.78
CA ASN A 320 7.95 19.86 8.23
C ASN A 320 7.82 18.42 7.68
N GLU A 321 7.35 18.28 6.44
CA GLU A 321 7.26 16.98 5.74
C GLU A 321 8.64 16.40 5.39
N ARG A 322 9.66 17.26 5.42
CA ARG A 322 11.09 16.93 5.32
C ARG A 322 11.77 17.28 6.64
N LEU A 323 12.60 16.38 7.11
CA LEU A 323 13.53 16.66 8.21
C LEU A 323 14.73 17.43 7.71
#